data_5fa10de930ff2a0dd9c68daf636b3f7a
#
_entry.id   5fa10de930ff2a0dd9c68daf636b3f7a
#
_cell.length_a   1.000
_cell.length_b   1.000
_cell.length_c   1.000
_cell.angle_alpha   90.00
_cell.angle_beta   90.00
_cell.angle_gamma   90.00
#
_symmetry.space_group_name_H-M   'P 1'
#
loop_
_entity.id
_entity.type
_entity.pdbx_description
1 polymer ?
#
loop_
_entity_poly.entity_id
_entity_poly.type
_entity_poly.pdbx_seq_one_letter_code
_entity_poly.pdbx_strand_id
1 'polypeptide(L)'
;VFDHKFEEATPMTLYQYWYYYGTEKQVLKWLYISSSIGLALLLAPFIVFFAPAKKSLFGDARFATRSEIKKAGLLGEKGLIVGKSGNKYLTFDGQQHAIISAPTRSGKGVGIVIPNLLNWPDSVVVLDIKQENWGITSGFRKKYGQECYLFNPAATDYRTHRYNPLAYI
;
A
#
# COMPACT_ATOMS: atom_id res chain seq x y z
N VAL A 1 -31.34 45.79 23.02
CA VAL A 1 -32.08 44.79 23.78
C VAL A 1 -31.15 43.69 24.31
N PHE A 2 -29.88 43.64 23.94
CA PHE A 2 -28.93 42.60 24.33
C PHE A 2 -27.65 43.24 24.87
N ASP A 3 -27.77 43.92 26.01
CA ASP A 3 -26.61 44.54 26.64
C ASP A 3 -26.13 43.74 27.88
N HIS A 4 -26.16 42.40 27.76
CA HIS A 4 -25.55 41.53 28.76
C HIS A 4 -24.16 41.09 28.30
N LYS A 5 -23.15 41.32 29.15
CA LYS A 5 -21.79 40.87 28.95
C LYS A 5 -21.78 39.34 28.94
N PHE A 6 -21.02 38.73 28.04
CA PHE A 6 -20.87 37.27 27.92
C PHE A 6 -20.44 36.57 29.23
N GLU A 7 -19.83 37.33 30.14
CA GLU A 7 -19.37 36.83 31.45
C GLU A 7 -20.52 36.47 32.42
N GLU A 8 -21.75 36.94 32.17
CA GLU A 8 -22.91 36.68 33.01
C GLU A 8 -23.82 35.55 32.49
N ALA A 9 -23.44 34.92 31.36
CA ALA A 9 -24.25 33.87 30.78
C ALA A 9 -24.10 32.55 31.55
N THR A 10 -25.17 32.08 32.15
CA THR A 10 -25.25 30.76 32.82
C THR A 10 -26.20 29.84 32.06
N PRO A 11 -26.15 28.50 32.25
CA PRO A 11 -27.14 27.61 31.67
C PRO A 11 -28.60 27.98 31.98
N MET A 12 -28.83 28.65 33.14
CA MET A 12 -30.14 29.13 33.56
C MET A 12 -30.62 30.33 32.75
N THR A 13 -29.73 31.05 32.08
CA THR A 13 -30.06 32.18 31.23
C THR A 13 -30.93 31.76 30.03
N LEU A 14 -30.71 30.59 29.46
CA LEU A 14 -31.54 30.03 28.38
C LEU A 14 -32.99 29.80 28.85
N TYR A 15 -33.18 29.27 30.07
CA TYR A 15 -34.50 29.06 30.66
C TYR A 15 -35.20 30.38 30.94
N GLN A 16 -34.46 31.36 31.48
CA GLN A 16 -35.00 32.71 31.75
C GLN A 16 -35.46 33.42 30.48
N TYR A 17 -34.66 33.39 29.42
CA TYR A 17 -35.05 33.95 28.13
C TYR A 17 -36.28 33.25 27.54
N TRP A 18 -36.38 31.92 27.65
CA TRP A 18 -37.55 31.17 27.22
C TRP A 18 -38.79 31.57 28.04
N TYR A 19 -38.67 31.73 29.36
CA TYR A 19 -39.77 32.03 30.22
C TYR A 19 -40.30 33.47 30.02
N TYR A 20 -39.41 34.47 29.91
CA TYR A 20 -39.83 35.89 29.81
C TYR A 20 -40.12 36.33 28.37
N TYR A 21 -39.45 35.78 27.38
CA TYR A 21 -39.54 36.22 25.96
C TYR A 21 -40.02 35.12 25.02
N GLY A 22 -40.55 34.01 25.51
CA GLY A 22 -40.99 32.87 24.71
C GLY A 22 -42.20 33.15 23.80
N THR A 23 -42.84 34.34 23.92
CA THR A 23 -43.91 34.78 23.00
C THR A 23 -43.35 35.50 21.77
N GLU A 24 -42.13 35.99 21.80
CA GLU A 24 -41.50 36.72 20.72
C GLU A 24 -40.87 35.77 19.68
N LYS A 25 -41.42 35.75 18.47
CA LYS A 25 -40.99 34.82 17.41
C LYS A 25 -39.47 34.89 17.06
N GLN A 26 -38.87 36.08 17.13
CA GLN A 26 -37.45 36.25 16.88
C GLN A 26 -36.60 35.64 17.99
N VAL A 27 -36.95 35.82 19.22
CA VAL A 27 -36.23 35.29 20.39
C VAL A 27 -36.33 33.75 20.39
N LEU A 28 -37.52 33.21 20.15
CA LEU A 28 -37.73 31.77 20.03
C LEU A 28 -36.85 31.15 18.96
N LYS A 29 -36.76 31.75 17.78
CA LYS A 29 -35.92 31.26 16.70
C LYS A 29 -34.46 31.13 17.13
N TRP A 30 -33.90 32.13 17.76
CA TRP A 30 -32.50 32.09 18.21
C TRP A 30 -32.28 31.14 19.39
N LEU A 31 -33.25 31.00 20.28
CA LEU A 31 -33.25 30.01 21.38
C LEU A 31 -33.18 28.58 20.82
N TYR A 32 -34.02 28.25 19.81
CA TYR A 32 -33.99 26.93 19.18
C TYR A 32 -32.66 26.66 18.44
N ILE A 33 -32.12 27.67 17.74
CA ILE A 33 -30.84 27.53 17.05
C ILE A 33 -29.71 27.28 18.06
N SER A 34 -29.61 28.11 19.12
CA SER A 34 -28.55 27.96 20.11
C SER A 34 -28.66 26.66 20.91
N SER A 35 -29.88 26.25 21.28
CA SER A 35 -30.11 24.98 21.96
C SER A 35 -29.76 23.78 21.08
N SER A 36 -30.08 23.83 19.77
CA SER A 36 -29.74 22.78 18.82
C SER A 36 -28.22 22.63 18.63
N ILE A 37 -27.52 23.78 18.56
CA ILE A 37 -26.04 23.76 18.46
C ILE A 37 -25.43 23.20 19.74
N GLY A 38 -25.93 23.65 20.94
CA GLY A 38 -25.46 23.13 22.22
C GLY A 38 -25.69 21.62 22.37
N LEU A 39 -26.86 21.13 21.95
CA LEU A 39 -27.20 19.71 21.97
C LEU A 39 -26.31 18.91 20.98
N ALA A 40 -26.08 19.44 19.79
CA ALA A 40 -25.20 18.80 18.81
C ALA A 40 -23.75 18.68 19.32
N LEU A 41 -23.23 19.73 19.98
CA LEU A 41 -21.89 19.70 20.58
C LEU A 41 -21.79 18.71 21.75
N LEU A 42 -22.86 18.52 22.53
CA LEU A 42 -22.90 17.53 23.59
C LEU A 42 -23.01 16.09 23.05
N LEU A 43 -23.77 15.88 21.98
CA LEU A 43 -24.00 14.55 21.41
C LEU A 43 -22.86 14.09 20.50
N ALA A 44 -22.14 14.99 19.84
CA ALA A 44 -21.05 14.65 18.92
C ALA A 44 -19.97 13.75 19.56
N PRO A 45 -19.42 14.02 20.74
CA PRO A 45 -18.44 13.14 21.38
C PRO A 45 -19.03 11.77 21.75
N PHE A 46 -20.31 11.72 22.12
CA PHE A 46 -21.01 10.45 22.38
C PHE A 46 -21.12 9.60 21.11
N ILE A 47 -21.52 10.20 19.98
CA ILE A 47 -21.62 9.50 18.70
C ILE A 47 -20.24 8.96 18.28
N VAL A 48 -19.18 9.74 18.44
CA VAL A 48 -17.81 9.32 18.12
C VAL A 48 -17.33 8.18 19.03
N PHE A 49 -17.64 8.27 20.33
CA PHE A 49 -17.23 7.27 21.31
C PHE A 49 -17.95 5.92 21.13
N PHE A 50 -19.23 5.95 20.77
CA PHE A 50 -20.02 4.71 20.53
C PHE A 50 -20.04 4.28 19.07
N ALA A 51 -19.38 5.00 18.16
CA ALA A 51 -19.25 4.56 16.78
C ALA A 51 -18.47 3.24 16.72
N PRO A 52 -19.05 2.17 16.17
CA PRO A 52 -18.38 0.87 16.11
C PRO A 52 -17.10 1.02 15.28
N ALA A 53 -15.94 0.78 15.92
CA ALA A 53 -14.69 0.67 15.19
C ALA A 53 -14.85 -0.47 14.17
N LYS A 54 -14.63 -0.18 12.89
CA LYS A 54 -14.62 -1.21 11.83
C LYS A 54 -13.52 -2.20 12.15
N LYS A 55 -13.85 -3.33 12.75
CA LYS A 55 -12.92 -4.46 12.92
C LYS A 55 -12.70 -5.08 11.55
N SER A 56 -11.46 -5.04 11.07
CA SER A 56 -11.07 -5.79 9.90
C SER A 56 -11.14 -7.29 10.22
N LEU A 57 -11.96 -8.05 9.49
CA LEU A 57 -12.11 -9.50 9.67
C LEU A 57 -10.84 -10.28 9.28
N PHE A 58 -9.97 -9.68 8.45
CA PHE A 58 -8.77 -10.32 7.89
C PHE A 58 -7.48 -9.56 8.20
N GLY A 59 -7.43 -8.80 9.28
CA GLY A 59 -6.34 -7.88 9.62
C GLY A 59 -6.47 -6.54 8.89
N ASP A 60 -5.63 -5.57 9.25
CA ASP A 60 -5.65 -4.22 8.69
C ASP A 60 -4.87 -4.11 7.35
N ALA A 61 -4.82 -5.23 6.58
CA ALA A 61 -4.13 -5.26 5.31
C ALA A 61 -4.85 -4.36 4.29
N ARG A 62 -4.11 -3.42 3.73
CA ARG A 62 -4.54 -2.53 2.64
C ARG A 62 -3.37 -2.26 1.70
N PHE A 63 -3.67 -1.78 0.52
CA PHE A 63 -2.62 -1.30 -0.36
C PHE A 63 -1.93 -0.07 0.25
N ALA A 64 -0.61 -0.03 0.12
CA ALA A 64 0.19 1.08 0.60
C ALA A 64 -0.13 2.38 -0.15
N THR A 65 -0.18 3.47 0.57
CA THR A 65 -0.29 4.80 -0.02
C THR A 65 1.03 5.20 -0.68
N ARG A 66 0.97 6.17 -1.60
CA ARG A 66 2.18 6.67 -2.28
C ARG A 66 3.23 7.23 -1.30
N SER A 67 2.79 7.83 -0.22
CA SER A 67 3.68 8.33 0.84
C SER A 67 4.42 7.19 1.56
N GLU A 68 3.71 6.11 1.86
CA GLU A 68 4.30 4.92 2.49
C GLU A 68 5.29 4.23 1.55
N ILE A 69 4.96 4.09 0.26
CA ILE A 69 5.85 3.54 -0.76
C ILE A 69 7.15 4.36 -0.85
N LYS A 70 7.04 5.70 -0.84
CA LYS A 70 8.20 6.59 -0.86
C LYS A 70 9.02 6.46 0.43
N LYS A 71 8.36 6.43 1.59
CA LYS A 71 9.02 6.27 2.90
C LYS A 71 9.72 4.92 3.03
N ALA A 72 9.17 3.87 2.41
CA ALA A 72 9.78 2.54 2.36
C ALA A 72 10.95 2.43 1.35
N GLY A 73 11.29 3.49 0.61
CA GLY A 73 12.39 3.50 -0.35
C GLY A 73 12.14 2.71 -1.64
N LEU A 74 10.89 2.30 -1.92
CA LEU A 74 10.57 1.43 -3.04
C LEU A 74 10.49 2.15 -4.42
N LEU A 75 10.85 3.41 -4.50
CA LEU A 75 10.87 4.19 -5.75
C LEU A 75 12.29 4.40 -6.28
N GLY A 76 13.24 3.55 -5.90
CA GLY A 76 14.62 3.56 -6.39
C GLY A 76 14.73 3.11 -7.83
N GLU A 77 15.92 3.32 -8.42
CA GLU A 77 16.22 2.90 -9.79
C GLU A 77 16.93 1.53 -9.84
N LYS A 78 17.44 1.06 -8.70
CA LYS A 78 18.17 -0.20 -8.57
C LYS A 78 17.45 -1.18 -7.67
N GLY A 79 17.77 -2.46 -7.81
CA GLY A 79 17.25 -3.51 -6.95
C GLY A 79 16.23 -4.41 -7.62
N LEU A 80 15.64 -5.28 -6.81
CA LEU A 80 14.64 -6.26 -7.24
C LEU A 80 13.31 -5.57 -7.54
N ILE A 81 12.76 -5.76 -8.72
CA ILE A 81 11.41 -5.31 -9.05
C ILE A 81 10.41 -6.18 -8.28
N VAL A 82 9.69 -5.58 -7.35
CA VAL A 82 8.69 -6.26 -6.50
C VAL A 82 7.26 -5.98 -6.93
N GLY A 83 7.05 -5.05 -7.86
CA GLY A 83 5.73 -4.73 -8.36
C GLY A 83 5.68 -3.44 -9.17
N LYS A 84 4.46 -2.92 -9.37
CA LYS A 84 4.21 -1.67 -10.09
C LYS A 84 3.11 -0.88 -9.39
N SER A 85 3.30 0.43 -9.26
CA SER A 85 2.28 1.35 -8.76
C SER A 85 2.07 2.47 -9.78
N GLY A 86 0.89 2.49 -10.40
CA GLY A 86 0.63 3.36 -11.55
C GLY A 86 1.59 3.05 -12.70
N ASN A 87 2.36 4.05 -13.13
CA ASN A 87 3.33 3.90 -14.23
C ASN A 87 4.78 3.68 -13.76
N LYS A 88 5.03 3.50 -12.46
CA LYS A 88 6.38 3.30 -11.90
C LYS A 88 6.55 1.89 -11.35
N TYR A 89 7.70 1.28 -11.62
CA TYR A 89 8.11 0.06 -10.94
C TYR A 89 8.45 0.36 -9.48
N LEU A 90 8.16 -0.61 -8.64
CA LEU A 90 8.57 -0.62 -7.25
C LEU A 90 9.78 -1.52 -7.14
N THR A 91 10.91 -0.97 -6.71
CA THR A 91 12.19 -1.67 -6.60
C THR A 91 12.61 -1.77 -5.14
N PHE A 92 13.16 -2.90 -4.78
CA PHE A 92 13.70 -3.16 -3.46
C PHE A 92 15.21 -3.33 -3.55
N ASP A 93 15.94 -2.37 -3.00
CA ASP A 93 17.42 -2.35 -2.96
C ASP A 93 17.91 -2.78 -1.57
N GLY A 94 17.58 -4.00 -1.19
CA GLY A 94 17.99 -4.58 0.08
C GLY A 94 18.65 -5.93 -0.11
N GLN A 95 19.35 -6.41 0.93
CA GLN A 95 20.04 -7.70 0.93
C GLN A 95 19.17 -8.88 1.39
N GLN A 96 17.89 -8.62 1.68
CA GLN A 96 16.96 -9.65 2.15
C GLN A 96 16.44 -10.50 0.99
N HIS A 97 16.11 -11.74 1.32
CA HIS A 97 15.46 -12.66 0.39
C HIS A 97 14.00 -12.28 0.17
N ALA A 98 13.50 -12.52 -1.05
CA ALA A 98 12.10 -12.33 -1.39
C ALA A 98 11.42 -13.67 -1.67
N ILE A 99 10.23 -13.89 -1.13
CA ILE A 99 9.39 -15.05 -1.40
C ILE A 99 8.12 -14.58 -2.12
N ILE A 100 7.81 -15.24 -3.24
CA ILE A 100 6.58 -15.00 -3.99
C ILE A 100 5.68 -16.23 -3.84
N SER A 101 4.58 -16.05 -3.10
CA SER A 101 3.57 -17.08 -2.94
C SER A 101 2.36 -16.76 -3.81
N ALA A 102 2.09 -17.61 -4.80
CA ALA A 102 0.95 -17.45 -5.68
C ALA A 102 0.61 -18.77 -6.39
N PRO A 103 -0.68 -19.02 -6.73
CA PRO A 103 -1.07 -20.23 -7.43
C PRO A 103 -0.41 -20.40 -8.81
N THR A 104 -0.51 -21.58 -9.37
CA THR A 104 -0.11 -21.82 -10.76
C THR A 104 -0.91 -20.92 -11.73
N ARG A 105 -0.31 -20.48 -12.82
CA ARG A 105 -0.90 -19.57 -13.83
C ARG A 105 -1.28 -18.18 -13.30
N SER A 106 -0.83 -17.77 -12.13
CA SER A 106 -1.06 -16.43 -11.57
C SER A 106 -0.15 -15.33 -12.16
N GLY A 107 0.69 -15.66 -13.11
CA GLY A 107 1.59 -14.68 -13.74
C GLY A 107 2.90 -14.41 -12.99
N LYS A 108 3.31 -15.24 -12.02
CA LYS A 108 4.59 -15.07 -11.29
C LYS A 108 5.79 -14.88 -12.22
N GLY A 109 5.92 -15.76 -13.22
CA GLY A 109 7.02 -15.71 -14.19
C GLY A 109 7.02 -14.39 -14.96
N VAL A 110 5.90 -14.07 -15.58
CA VAL A 110 5.76 -12.88 -16.44
C VAL A 110 5.78 -11.58 -15.64
N GLY A 111 5.20 -11.58 -14.44
CA GLY A 111 5.04 -10.35 -13.63
C GLY A 111 6.28 -9.97 -12.83
N ILE A 112 7.06 -10.95 -12.37
CA ILE A 112 8.20 -10.72 -11.49
C ILE A 112 9.50 -11.32 -12.01
N VAL A 113 9.52 -12.61 -12.38
CA VAL A 113 10.78 -13.30 -12.70
C VAL A 113 11.40 -12.74 -13.97
N ILE A 114 10.67 -12.72 -15.08
CA ILE A 114 11.15 -12.25 -16.39
C ILE A 114 11.55 -10.76 -16.33
N PRO A 115 10.76 -9.82 -15.78
CA PRO A 115 11.18 -8.43 -15.65
C PRO A 115 12.47 -8.27 -14.85
N ASN A 116 12.66 -9.02 -13.78
CA ASN A 116 13.89 -8.99 -13.01
C ASN A 116 15.07 -9.55 -13.80
N LEU A 117 14.92 -10.68 -14.50
CA LEU A 117 15.96 -11.24 -15.34
C LEU A 117 16.39 -10.29 -16.47
N LEU A 118 15.47 -9.49 -17.01
CA LEU A 118 15.78 -8.50 -18.04
C LEU A 118 16.41 -7.22 -17.48
N ASN A 119 16.12 -6.87 -16.22
CA ASN A 119 16.57 -5.62 -15.62
C ASN A 119 17.81 -5.78 -14.72
N TRP A 120 18.10 -6.99 -14.24
CA TRP A 120 19.19 -7.24 -13.30
C TRP A 120 20.56 -7.11 -13.98
N PRO A 121 21.42 -6.18 -13.56
CA PRO A 121 22.69 -5.91 -14.24
C PRO A 121 23.79 -6.92 -13.92
N ASP A 122 23.72 -7.53 -12.74
CA ASP A 122 24.78 -8.41 -12.24
C ASP A 122 24.54 -9.89 -12.58
N SER A 123 25.43 -10.74 -12.11
CA SER A 123 25.32 -12.20 -12.27
C SER A 123 24.06 -12.75 -11.61
N VAL A 124 23.48 -13.77 -12.22
CA VAL A 124 22.27 -14.44 -11.72
C VAL A 124 22.36 -15.94 -11.98
N VAL A 125 21.88 -16.72 -11.01
CA VAL A 125 21.68 -18.16 -11.15
C VAL A 125 20.18 -18.45 -11.09
N VAL A 126 19.67 -19.17 -12.09
CA VAL A 126 18.23 -19.42 -12.25
C VAL A 126 17.98 -20.92 -12.32
N LEU A 127 17.14 -21.45 -11.44
CA LEU A 127 16.59 -22.79 -11.58
C LEU A 127 15.34 -22.73 -12.48
N ASP A 128 15.50 -23.17 -13.74
CA ASP A 128 14.46 -23.07 -14.76
C ASP A 128 14.11 -24.45 -15.35
N ILE A 129 13.26 -25.17 -14.63
CA ILE A 129 12.88 -26.54 -14.94
C ILE A 129 12.25 -26.67 -16.35
N LYS A 130 11.52 -25.64 -16.79
CA LYS A 130 10.82 -25.63 -18.08
C LYS A 130 11.59 -24.95 -19.21
N GLN A 131 12.70 -24.32 -18.89
CA GLN A 131 13.51 -23.51 -19.81
C GLN A 131 12.74 -22.30 -20.42
N GLU A 132 11.61 -21.92 -19.85
CA GLU A 132 10.81 -20.77 -20.29
C GLU A 132 11.58 -19.45 -20.09
N ASN A 133 12.19 -19.28 -18.92
CA ASN A 133 12.98 -18.09 -18.61
C ASN A 133 14.22 -18.00 -19.49
N TRP A 134 14.91 -19.12 -19.71
CA TRP A 134 16.05 -19.18 -20.61
C TRP A 134 15.67 -18.72 -22.02
N GLY A 135 14.62 -19.31 -22.60
CA GLY A 135 14.17 -19.00 -23.95
C GLY A 135 13.82 -17.53 -24.15
N ILE A 136 13.25 -16.88 -23.12
CA ILE A 136 12.78 -15.48 -23.19
C ILE A 136 13.93 -14.49 -22.92
N THR A 137 14.82 -14.77 -21.96
CA THR A 137 15.73 -13.74 -21.41
C THR A 137 17.19 -13.89 -21.86
N SER A 138 17.66 -15.08 -22.18
CA SER A 138 19.08 -15.32 -22.47
C SER A 138 19.60 -14.54 -23.68
N GLY A 139 18.81 -14.46 -24.77
CA GLY A 139 19.17 -13.69 -25.96
C GLY A 139 19.31 -12.19 -25.68
N PHE A 140 18.42 -11.63 -24.88
CA PHE A 140 18.50 -10.24 -24.44
C PHE A 140 19.76 -10.00 -23.58
N ARG A 141 19.96 -10.82 -22.56
CA ARG A 141 21.13 -10.71 -21.67
C ARG A 141 22.45 -10.81 -22.43
N LYS A 142 22.55 -11.75 -23.36
CA LYS A 142 23.72 -11.90 -24.22
C LYS A 142 23.97 -10.67 -25.11
N LYS A 143 22.90 -10.08 -25.68
CA LYS A 143 22.98 -8.84 -26.47
C LYS A 143 23.54 -7.67 -25.67
N TYR A 144 23.27 -7.62 -24.37
CA TYR A 144 23.76 -6.57 -23.46
C TYR A 144 25.07 -6.95 -22.75
N GLY A 145 25.85 -7.89 -23.31
CA GLY A 145 27.21 -8.17 -22.88
C GLY A 145 27.34 -9.17 -21.74
N GLN A 146 26.28 -9.88 -21.40
CA GLN A 146 26.35 -10.90 -20.35
C GLN A 146 26.60 -12.28 -20.95
N GLU A 147 27.46 -13.07 -20.31
CA GLU A 147 27.66 -14.45 -20.64
C GLU A 147 26.52 -15.31 -20.09
N CYS A 148 25.93 -16.13 -20.93
CA CYS A 148 24.79 -16.97 -20.56
C CYS A 148 25.15 -18.44 -20.71
N TYR A 149 25.05 -19.19 -19.63
CA TYR A 149 25.32 -20.62 -19.58
C TYR A 149 24.04 -21.40 -19.28
N LEU A 150 23.77 -22.44 -20.06
CA LEU A 150 22.69 -23.37 -19.81
C LEU A 150 23.27 -24.71 -19.37
N PHE A 151 22.95 -25.16 -18.16
CA PHE A 151 23.28 -26.49 -17.69
C PHE A 151 22.02 -27.32 -17.57
N ASN A 152 21.83 -28.23 -18.53
CA ASN A 152 20.70 -29.16 -18.56
C ASN A 152 21.21 -30.59 -18.85
N PRO A 153 21.57 -31.36 -17.83
CA PRO A 153 22.10 -32.70 -17.99
C PRO A 153 21.08 -33.70 -18.58
N ALA A 154 19.79 -33.38 -18.53
CA ALA A 154 18.71 -34.20 -19.09
C ALA A 154 18.28 -33.76 -20.51
N ALA A 155 19.01 -32.84 -21.15
CA ALA A 155 18.65 -32.36 -22.47
C ALA A 155 18.77 -33.52 -23.52
N THR A 156 17.66 -33.81 -24.18
CA THR A 156 17.60 -34.85 -25.24
C THR A 156 18.23 -34.40 -26.55
N ASP A 157 18.33 -33.10 -26.78
CA ASP A 157 18.96 -32.48 -27.94
C ASP A 157 20.45 -32.15 -27.70
N TYR A 158 20.99 -32.53 -26.57
CA TYR A 158 22.37 -32.27 -26.12
C TYR A 158 22.81 -30.82 -26.14
N ARG A 159 21.88 -29.87 -26.19
CA ARG A 159 22.16 -28.45 -26.14
C ARG A 159 22.33 -27.99 -24.68
N THR A 160 23.49 -28.28 -24.12
CA THR A 160 23.85 -27.92 -22.73
C THR A 160 25.34 -27.61 -22.66
N HIS A 161 25.71 -26.67 -21.77
CA HIS A 161 27.12 -26.48 -21.44
C HIS A 161 27.58 -27.64 -20.55
N ARG A 162 28.86 -27.99 -20.70
CA ARG A 162 29.47 -29.05 -19.89
C ARG A 162 30.05 -28.44 -18.63
N TYR A 163 29.79 -29.07 -17.50
CA TYR A 163 30.37 -28.72 -16.21
C TYR A 163 30.85 -29.97 -15.50
N ASN A 164 32.14 -30.00 -15.14
CA ASN A 164 32.72 -31.08 -14.36
C ASN A 164 33.00 -30.55 -12.93
N PRO A 165 32.16 -30.88 -11.94
CA PRO A 165 32.36 -30.42 -10.57
C PRO A 165 33.65 -30.99 -9.94
N LEU A 166 34.18 -32.10 -10.47
CA LEU A 166 35.39 -32.73 -9.95
C LEU A 166 36.68 -32.14 -10.52
N ALA A 167 36.61 -31.22 -11.47
CA ALA A 167 37.79 -30.61 -12.05
C ALA A 167 38.53 -29.63 -11.12
N TYR A 168 37.92 -29.32 -9.96
CA TYR A 168 38.45 -28.38 -8.97
C TYR A 168 38.85 -29.04 -7.64
N ILE A 169 38.88 -30.38 -7.60
CA ILE A 169 39.32 -31.20 -6.46
C ILE A 169 40.74 -31.75 -6.80
#